data_3cb825ac40ca09f953c209f383651a61
#
_entry.id   3cb825ac40ca09f953c209f383651a61
#
_cell.length_a   1.000
_cell.length_b   1.000
_cell.length_c   1.000
_cell.angle_alpha   90.00
_cell.angle_beta   90.00
_cell.angle_gamma   90.00
#
_symmetry.space_group_name_H-M   'P 1'
#
loop_
_entity.id
_entity.type
_entity.pdbx_description
1 polymer ?
#
loop_
_entity_poly.entity_id
_entity_poly.type
_entity_poly.pdbx_seq_one_letter_code
_entity_poly.pdbx_strand_id
1 'polypeptide(L)'
;MITPKVEIGFDLGANTPTGFKLDDPVRGVLDNTSFILAGQLFYDISSRVQTVSIRRGKSQALDRTDAGVASLVLDNNDRLFDPLYEAGLYYGQLVPRREVRISANNQPVFYGYVEDFDLEYLPGNRATVQIDVADAFGALANAIIEELDPPSELSGARVNRVLNLPEVNWPVELRDVEEGKTLLLDSSVAGASSLE
;
A
#
# COMPACT_ATOMS: atom_id res chain seq x y z
N MET A 1 11.49 -21.86 -11.50
CA MET A 1 12.08 -20.62 -10.96
C MET A 1 10.93 -19.68 -10.64
N ILE A 2 10.91 -19.07 -9.47
CA ILE A 2 9.88 -18.08 -9.12
C ILE A 2 10.29 -16.76 -9.73
N THR A 3 9.43 -16.15 -10.53
CA THR A 3 9.67 -14.83 -11.11
C THR A 3 8.80 -13.82 -10.36
N PRO A 4 9.40 -12.99 -9.51
CA PRO A 4 8.67 -11.93 -8.84
C PRO A 4 8.36 -10.81 -9.83
N LYS A 5 7.16 -10.25 -9.74
CA LYS A 5 6.76 -9.02 -10.38
C LYS A 5 6.46 -8.00 -9.29
N VAL A 6 7.07 -6.84 -9.38
CA VAL A 6 6.89 -5.73 -8.44
C VAL A 6 6.38 -4.53 -9.19
N GLU A 7 5.26 -4.01 -8.75
CA GLU A 7 4.61 -2.85 -9.33
C GLU A 7 4.39 -1.78 -8.26
N ILE A 8 4.66 -0.53 -8.60
CA ILE A 8 4.40 0.61 -7.74
C ILE A 8 3.42 1.58 -8.41
N GLY A 9 2.47 2.07 -7.65
CA GLY A 9 1.47 3.01 -8.12
C GLY A 9 1.96 4.44 -8.03
N PHE A 10 2.08 5.13 -9.17
CA PHE A 10 2.38 6.55 -9.23
C PHE A 10 1.21 7.33 -9.82
N ASP A 11 1.00 8.53 -9.31
CA ASP A 11 0.01 9.48 -9.81
C ASP A 11 0.69 10.45 -10.79
N LEU A 12 1.14 9.91 -11.92
CA LEU A 12 1.87 10.68 -12.93
C LEU A 12 0.94 11.54 -13.80
N GLY A 13 -0.37 11.35 -13.69
CA GLY A 13 -1.39 12.18 -14.34
C GLY A 13 -1.12 12.41 -15.82
N ALA A 14 -1.18 13.67 -16.25
CA ALA A 14 -0.98 14.09 -17.64
C ALA A 14 0.45 13.89 -18.18
N ASN A 15 1.42 13.60 -17.32
CA ASN A 15 2.82 13.41 -17.72
C ASN A 15 3.10 12.00 -18.25
N THR A 16 2.13 11.08 -18.14
CA THR A 16 2.27 9.76 -18.74
C THR A 16 1.90 9.75 -20.22
N PRO A 17 2.51 8.87 -21.04
CA PRO A 17 2.11 8.71 -22.42
C PRO A 17 0.63 8.34 -22.61
N THR A 18 0.04 7.65 -21.61
CA THR A 18 -1.34 7.15 -21.63
C THR A 18 -2.29 7.93 -20.71
N GLY A 19 -1.81 8.98 -20.04
CA GLY A 19 -2.63 9.81 -19.16
C GLY A 19 -3.53 10.78 -19.92
N PHE A 20 -4.76 10.94 -19.43
CA PHE A 20 -5.65 12.02 -19.84
C PHE A 20 -5.02 13.38 -19.56
N LYS A 21 -5.11 14.31 -20.51
CA LYS A 21 -4.61 15.66 -20.34
C LYS A 21 -5.68 16.66 -20.77
N LEU A 22 -6.12 17.49 -19.84
CA LEU A 22 -7.10 18.53 -20.11
C LEU A 22 -6.55 19.50 -21.19
N ASP A 23 -7.44 19.95 -22.07
CA ASP A 23 -7.13 20.86 -23.21
C ASP A 23 -6.16 20.29 -24.28
N ASP A 24 -5.88 19.00 -24.25
CA ASP A 24 -5.15 18.30 -25.31
C ASP A 24 -6.13 17.72 -26.33
N PRO A 25 -6.02 18.05 -27.64
CA PRO A 25 -6.99 17.63 -28.65
C PRO A 25 -7.03 16.13 -28.89
N VAL A 26 -5.99 15.39 -28.48
CA VAL A 26 -5.90 13.94 -28.62
C VAL A 26 -6.13 13.23 -27.29
N ARG A 27 -5.47 13.70 -26.22
CA ARG A 27 -5.51 13.07 -24.90
C ARG A 27 -6.59 13.62 -23.97
N GLY A 28 -7.22 14.75 -24.34
CA GLY A 28 -8.29 15.38 -23.55
C GLY A 28 -9.71 14.95 -23.94
N VAL A 29 -9.87 13.94 -24.77
CA VAL A 29 -11.18 13.44 -25.19
C VAL A 29 -11.71 12.45 -24.15
N LEU A 30 -12.85 12.76 -23.52
CA LEU A 30 -13.42 11.99 -22.43
C LEU A 30 -13.89 10.57 -22.82
N ASP A 31 -14.21 10.36 -24.09
CA ASP A 31 -14.63 9.07 -24.62
C ASP A 31 -13.49 8.28 -25.28
N ASN A 32 -12.26 8.56 -24.86
CA ASN A 32 -11.07 7.91 -25.39
C ASN A 32 -10.71 6.68 -24.58
N THR A 33 -10.59 5.54 -25.23
CA THR A 33 -10.24 4.26 -24.60
C THR A 33 -8.72 4.09 -24.36
N SER A 34 -7.89 4.92 -25.02
CA SER A 34 -6.42 4.86 -24.93
C SER A 34 -5.85 5.80 -23.88
N PHE A 35 -6.52 6.95 -23.62
CA PHE A 35 -6.11 7.95 -22.65
C PHE A 35 -7.17 8.05 -21.58
N ILE A 36 -6.95 7.35 -20.49
CA ILE A 36 -7.93 7.23 -19.41
C ILE A 36 -7.70 8.27 -18.32
N LEU A 37 -8.78 8.79 -17.79
CA LEU A 37 -8.75 9.55 -16.54
C LEU A 37 -8.55 8.56 -15.39
N ALA A 38 -7.30 8.21 -15.15
CA ALA A 38 -6.92 7.32 -14.07
C ALA A 38 -6.22 8.11 -12.97
N GLY A 39 -6.51 7.81 -11.72
CA GLY A 39 -5.80 8.38 -10.58
C GLY A 39 -4.39 7.80 -10.53
N GLN A 40 -4.25 6.57 -10.13
CA GLN A 40 -2.97 5.91 -9.92
C GLN A 40 -2.70 4.86 -11.02
N LEU A 41 -1.53 4.93 -11.62
CA LEU A 41 -1.06 3.96 -12.61
C LEU A 41 0.05 3.09 -12.00
N PHE A 42 -0.03 1.77 -12.23
CA PHE A 42 0.96 0.83 -11.73
C PHE A 42 2.08 0.64 -12.75
N TYR A 43 3.30 0.88 -12.29
CA TYR A 43 4.53 0.73 -13.07
C TYR A 43 5.29 -0.51 -12.65
N ASP A 44 5.63 -1.35 -13.59
CA ASP A 44 6.46 -2.53 -13.38
C ASP A 44 7.92 -2.10 -13.18
N ILE A 45 8.42 -2.29 -11.97
CA ILE A 45 9.79 -1.98 -11.57
C ILE A 45 10.64 -3.23 -11.37
N SER A 46 10.13 -4.40 -11.72
CA SER A 46 10.76 -5.70 -11.47
C SER A 46 12.19 -5.80 -11.99
N SER A 47 12.47 -5.16 -13.13
CA SER A 47 13.83 -5.18 -13.74
C SER A 47 14.90 -4.48 -12.91
N ARG A 48 14.51 -3.64 -11.95
CA ARG A 48 15.41 -2.91 -11.05
C ARG A 48 15.55 -3.57 -9.69
N VAL A 49 14.67 -4.50 -9.38
CA VAL A 49 14.63 -5.16 -8.07
C VAL A 49 15.82 -6.10 -7.92
N GLN A 50 16.65 -5.84 -6.90
CA GLN A 50 17.78 -6.68 -6.52
C GLN A 50 17.37 -7.67 -5.43
N THR A 51 16.56 -7.21 -4.47
CA THR A 51 16.13 -8.03 -3.34
C THR A 51 14.67 -7.74 -3.00
N VAL A 52 13.91 -8.79 -2.68
CA VAL A 52 12.56 -8.72 -2.11
C VAL A 52 12.55 -9.54 -0.84
N SER A 53 12.21 -8.92 0.28
CA SER A 53 11.98 -9.59 1.55
C SER A 53 10.55 -9.32 2.00
N ILE A 54 9.78 -10.35 2.30
CA ILE A 54 8.39 -10.24 2.75
C ILE A 54 8.22 -11.02 4.03
N ARG A 55 7.66 -10.37 5.05
CA ARG A 55 7.25 -11.00 6.30
C ARG A 55 5.77 -10.74 6.54
N ARG A 56 5.00 -11.80 6.80
CA ARG A 56 3.57 -11.72 7.09
C ARG A 56 3.18 -12.68 8.21
N GLY A 57 2.15 -12.32 8.95
CA GLY A 57 1.55 -13.18 9.94
C GLY A 57 2.34 -13.30 11.23
N LYS A 58 2.23 -14.46 11.87
CA LYS A 58 2.81 -14.72 13.19
C LYS A 58 4.18 -15.38 13.06
N SER A 59 5.11 -15.03 13.95
CA SER A 59 6.39 -15.75 14.10
C SER A 59 6.21 -17.05 14.85
N GLN A 60 5.32 -17.07 15.84
CA GLN A 60 4.99 -18.27 16.67
C GLN A 60 3.47 -18.41 16.82
N ALA A 61 3.02 -19.59 17.14
CA ALA A 61 1.59 -19.92 17.20
C ALA A 61 0.79 -19.09 18.21
N LEU A 62 1.44 -18.62 19.27
CA LEU A 62 0.82 -17.83 20.35
C LEU A 62 1.09 -16.30 20.21
N ASP A 63 1.86 -15.90 19.20
CA ASP A 63 2.12 -14.48 18.99
C ASP A 63 0.87 -13.75 18.47
N ARG A 64 0.81 -12.45 18.69
CA ARG A 64 -0.14 -11.57 18.01
C ARG A 64 0.16 -11.57 16.52
N THR A 65 -0.87 -11.32 15.73
CA THR A 65 -0.69 -11.10 14.29
C THR A 65 -0.15 -9.69 14.09
N ASP A 66 1.07 -9.60 13.57
CA ASP A 66 1.67 -8.31 13.23
C ASP A 66 1.28 -7.91 11.80
N ALA A 67 1.36 -6.61 11.52
CA ALA A 67 1.26 -6.10 10.17
C ALA A 67 2.29 -6.76 9.25
N GLY A 68 1.87 -7.09 8.04
CA GLY A 68 2.79 -7.57 7.03
C GLY A 68 3.71 -6.44 6.57
N VAL A 69 4.98 -6.76 6.41
CA VAL A 69 5.98 -5.82 5.91
C VAL A 69 6.74 -6.41 4.73
N ALA A 70 7.08 -5.56 3.79
CA ALA A 70 7.98 -5.92 2.70
C ALA A 70 9.09 -4.87 2.59
N SER A 71 10.30 -5.32 2.32
CA SER A 71 11.42 -4.46 2.00
C SER A 71 11.95 -4.83 0.63
N LEU A 72 12.10 -3.84 -0.23
CA LEU A 72 12.55 -3.93 -1.60
C LEU A 72 13.87 -3.16 -1.73
N VAL A 73 14.88 -3.77 -2.32
CA VAL A 73 16.11 -3.06 -2.69
C VAL A 73 16.18 -2.97 -4.21
N LEU A 74 16.28 -1.77 -4.74
CA LEU A 74 16.30 -1.48 -6.16
C LEU A 74 17.62 -0.86 -6.59
N ASP A 75 18.00 -1.13 -7.84
CA ASP A 75 19.04 -0.36 -8.53
C ASP A 75 18.55 1.06 -8.83
N ASN A 76 19.32 2.05 -8.40
CA ASN A 76 19.04 3.46 -8.60
C ASN A 76 20.22 4.22 -9.23
N ASN A 77 21.08 3.55 -10.00
CA ASN A 77 22.26 4.17 -10.61
C ASN A 77 21.92 5.34 -11.55
N ASP A 78 20.74 5.34 -12.15
CA ASP A 78 20.22 6.41 -13.00
C ASP A 78 19.42 7.47 -12.21
N ARG A 79 19.36 7.36 -10.88
CA ARG A 79 18.67 8.28 -9.98
C ARG A 79 17.16 8.39 -10.23
N LEU A 80 16.54 7.38 -10.84
CA LEU A 80 15.10 7.40 -11.14
C LEU A 80 14.24 7.49 -9.88
N PHE A 81 14.71 6.88 -8.79
CA PHE A 81 14.07 6.91 -7.47
C PHE A 81 14.73 7.94 -6.52
N ASP A 82 15.31 9.01 -7.04
CA ASP A 82 15.84 10.10 -6.25
C ASP A 82 14.80 11.25 -6.23
N PRO A 83 14.22 11.59 -5.06
CA PRO A 83 13.23 12.66 -4.94
C PRO A 83 13.75 14.04 -5.38
N LEU A 84 15.06 14.24 -5.38
CA LEU A 84 15.69 15.51 -5.77
C LEU A 84 16.06 15.56 -7.26
N TYR A 85 15.87 14.49 -8.00
CA TYR A 85 16.21 14.43 -9.41
C TYR A 85 15.07 14.94 -10.29
N GLU A 86 15.04 16.27 -10.58
CA GLU A 86 13.98 16.93 -11.32
C GLU A 86 13.74 16.38 -12.74
N ALA A 87 14.77 15.82 -13.38
CA ALA A 87 14.64 15.20 -14.70
C ALA A 87 14.13 13.75 -14.64
N GLY A 88 13.95 13.19 -13.44
CA GLY A 88 13.47 11.82 -13.25
C GLY A 88 11.98 11.66 -13.58
N LEU A 89 11.61 10.52 -14.16
CA LEU A 89 10.22 10.20 -14.50
C LEU A 89 9.30 10.26 -13.27
N TYR A 90 9.81 9.89 -12.10
CA TYR A 90 9.05 9.82 -10.85
C TYR A 90 9.25 11.05 -9.95
N TYR A 91 9.81 12.14 -10.49
CA TYR A 91 9.97 13.38 -9.73
C TYR A 91 8.63 13.87 -9.15
N GLY A 92 8.63 14.19 -7.85
CA GLY A 92 7.42 14.60 -7.12
C GLY A 92 6.44 13.47 -6.80
N GLN A 93 6.73 12.22 -7.22
CA GLN A 93 5.88 11.05 -6.96
C GLN A 93 6.42 10.13 -5.87
N LEU A 94 7.70 10.29 -5.50
CA LEU A 94 8.37 9.48 -4.48
C LEU A 94 8.01 9.99 -3.09
N VAL A 95 6.79 9.71 -2.70
CA VAL A 95 6.21 10.09 -1.41
C VAL A 95 5.62 8.86 -0.72
N PRO A 96 5.57 8.85 0.61
CA PRO A 96 4.91 7.80 1.37
C PRO A 96 3.47 7.54 0.92
N ARG A 97 2.94 6.38 1.27
CA ARG A 97 1.59 5.90 0.93
C ARG A 97 1.35 5.57 -0.54
N ARG A 98 2.39 5.42 -1.36
CA ARG A 98 2.25 4.82 -2.68
C ARG A 98 1.94 3.33 -2.56
N GLU A 99 1.02 2.85 -3.38
CA GLU A 99 0.66 1.44 -3.41
C GLU A 99 1.76 0.60 -4.05
N VAL A 100 2.03 -0.57 -3.47
CA VAL A 100 2.97 -1.56 -3.99
C VAL A 100 2.26 -2.90 -4.11
N ARG A 101 2.43 -3.53 -5.26
CA ARG A 101 1.93 -4.88 -5.55
C ARG A 101 3.10 -5.80 -5.85
N ILE A 102 3.16 -6.90 -5.14
CA ILE A 102 4.16 -7.95 -5.39
C ILE A 102 3.42 -9.22 -5.73
N SER A 103 3.72 -9.77 -6.88
CA SER A 103 3.20 -11.05 -7.33
C SER A 103 4.33 -12.01 -7.67
N ALA A 104 4.05 -13.31 -7.62
CA ALA A 104 4.96 -14.37 -8.02
C ALA A 104 4.23 -15.33 -8.95
N ASN A 105 4.73 -15.55 -10.14
CA ASN A 105 4.07 -16.38 -11.16
C ASN A 105 2.59 -15.97 -11.38
N ASN A 106 2.31 -14.68 -11.47
CA ASN A 106 0.97 -14.08 -11.60
C ASN A 106 0.02 -14.30 -10.41
N GLN A 107 0.52 -14.83 -9.30
CA GLN A 107 -0.26 -14.92 -8.06
C GLN A 107 0.10 -13.74 -7.14
N PRO A 108 -0.88 -13.02 -6.59
CA PRO A 108 -0.60 -11.94 -5.66
C PRO A 108 0.03 -12.52 -4.39
N VAL A 109 1.16 -11.94 -3.98
CA VAL A 109 1.90 -12.35 -2.78
C VAL A 109 1.79 -11.31 -1.69
N PHE A 110 1.91 -10.03 -2.04
CA PHE A 110 1.87 -8.93 -1.09
C PHE A 110 1.26 -7.69 -1.74
N TYR A 111 0.50 -6.95 -0.94
CA TYR A 111 -0.06 -5.64 -1.29
C TYR A 111 0.10 -4.74 -0.07
N GLY A 112 0.59 -3.54 -0.29
CA GLY A 112 0.81 -2.60 0.80
C GLY A 112 1.09 -1.18 0.33
N TYR A 113 1.48 -0.35 1.26
CA TYR A 113 1.76 1.07 1.05
C TYR A 113 3.20 1.37 1.46
N VAL A 114 3.87 2.16 0.64
CA VAL A 114 5.22 2.64 0.94
C VAL A 114 5.21 3.46 2.22
N GLU A 115 6.08 3.12 3.15
CA GLU A 115 6.35 3.92 4.34
C GLU A 115 7.49 4.89 4.11
N ASP A 116 8.57 4.41 3.49
CA ASP A 116 9.76 5.23 3.23
C ASP A 116 10.53 4.80 1.98
N PHE A 117 11.33 5.75 1.45
CA PHE A 117 12.32 5.57 0.40
C PHE A 117 13.69 5.94 0.96
N ASP A 118 14.51 4.98 1.29
CA ASP A 118 15.87 5.18 1.81
C ASP A 118 16.89 5.04 0.67
N LEU A 119 17.62 6.11 0.42
CA LEU A 119 18.59 6.19 -0.67
C LEU A 119 20.00 5.98 -0.14
N GLU A 120 20.71 5.04 -0.73
CA GLU A 120 22.12 4.78 -0.44
C GLU A 120 22.99 5.06 -1.67
N TYR A 121 23.99 5.93 -1.50
CA TYR A 121 24.97 6.26 -2.51
C TYR A 121 26.33 5.68 -2.13
N LEU A 122 26.80 4.71 -2.91
CA LEU A 122 28.06 4.02 -2.67
C LEU A 122 29.17 4.53 -3.60
N PRO A 123 30.45 4.47 -3.18
CA PRO A 123 31.56 4.77 -4.07
C PRO A 123 31.56 3.91 -5.32
N GLY A 124 32.02 4.47 -6.45
CA GLY A 124 32.05 3.76 -7.74
C GLY A 124 30.76 3.90 -8.54
N ASN A 125 30.02 4.99 -8.36
CA ASN A 125 28.79 5.31 -9.08
C ASN A 125 27.72 4.24 -8.96
N ARG A 126 27.59 3.70 -7.76
CA ARG A 126 26.51 2.76 -7.41
C ARG A 126 25.54 3.44 -6.46
N ALA A 127 24.27 3.36 -6.79
CA ALA A 127 23.21 3.84 -5.94
C ALA A 127 22.11 2.78 -5.84
N THR A 128 21.58 2.63 -4.65
CA THR A 128 20.42 1.79 -4.38
C THR A 128 19.35 2.60 -3.67
N VAL A 129 18.11 2.15 -3.76
CA VAL A 129 17.03 2.63 -2.93
C VAL A 129 16.38 1.44 -2.24
N GLN A 130 16.22 1.54 -0.94
CA GLN A 130 15.38 0.63 -0.18
C GLN A 130 13.99 1.24 -0.05
N ILE A 131 12.98 0.45 -0.35
CA ILE A 131 11.57 0.84 -0.19
C ILE A 131 10.98 -0.07 0.87
N ASP A 132 10.58 0.53 1.98
CA ASP A 132 9.89 -0.17 3.04
C ASP A 132 8.38 -0.01 2.87
N VAL A 133 7.67 -1.13 2.94
CA VAL A 133 6.24 -1.24 2.62
C VAL A 133 5.54 -1.96 3.76
N ALA A 134 4.46 -1.36 4.26
CA ALA A 134 3.57 -2.00 5.21
C ALA A 134 2.24 -2.37 4.53
N ASP A 135 1.64 -3.46 4.96
CA ASP A 135 0.30 -3.82 4.50
C ASP A 135 -0.78 -2.93 5.14
N ALA A 136 -2.01 -3.13 4.71
CA ALA A 136 -3.15 -2.39 5.21
C ALA A 136 -3.41 -2.61 6.72
N PHE A 137 -2.93 -3.71 7.29
CA PHE A 137 -2.99 -3.97 8.73
C PHE A 137 -2.16 -2.96 9.54
N GLY A 138 -1.05 -2.47 8.95
CA GLY A 138 -0.26 -1.38 9.55
C GLY A 138 -1.06 -0.09 9.72
N ALA A 139 -1.92 0.22 8.77
CA ALA A 139 -2.82 1.39 8.87
C ALA A 139 -3.85 1.21 9.99
N LEU A 140 -4.40 0.00 10.14
CA LEU A 140 -5.33 -0.33 11.24
C LEU A 140 -4.64 -0.28 12.61
N ALA A 141 -3.39 -0.76 12.71
CA ALA A 141 -2.62 -0.74 13.95
C ALA A 141 -2.34 0.68 14.46
N ASN A 142 -2.28 1.65 13.57
CA ASN A 142 -2.03 3.05 13.88
C ASN A 142 -3.32 3.87 14.14
N ALA A 143 -4.49 3.30 13.87
CA ALA A 143 -5.75 3.96 14.17
C ALA A 143 -6.03 3.90 15.66
N ILE A 144 -6.19 5.06 16.30
CA ILE A 144 -6.54 5.18 17.73
C ILE A 144 -8.04 5.39 17.83
N ILE A 145 -8.72 4.51 18.51
CA ILE A 145 -10.15 4.62 18.79
C ILE A 145 -10.30 5.49 20.04
N GLU A 146 -10.96 6.62 19.90
CA GLU A 146 -11.17 7.54 21.01
C GLU A 146 -12.20 6.99 22.00
N GLU A 147 -13.33 6.49 21.49
CA GLU A 147 -14.39 5.92 22.31
C GLU A 147 -15.12 4.82 21.52
N LEU A 148 -15.33 3.68 22.15
CA LEU A 148 -16.12 2.58 21.59
C LEU A 148 -16.99 1.99 22.71
N ASP A 149 -18.30 2.16 22.57
CA ASP A 149 -19.32 1.59 23.48
C ASP A 149 -20.29 0.69 22.69
N PRO A 150 -19.86 -0.51 22.31
CA PRO A 150 -20.66 -1.39 21.52
C PRO A 150 -21.66 -2.20 22.37
N PRO A 151 -22.88 -2.41 21.90
CA PRO A 151 -23.84 -3.30 22.55
C PRO A 151 -23.39 -4.76 22.46
N SER A 152 -24.09 -5.64 23.14
CA SER A 152 -23.91 -7.09 22.95
C SER A 152 -24.28 -7.46 21.51
N GLU A 153 -23.30 -7.97 20.77
CA GLU A 153 -23.45 -8.28 19.34
C GLU A 153 -22.53 -9.44 18.91
N LEU A 154 -22.76 -10.01 17.74
CA LEU A 154 -21.89 -11.07 17.18
C LEU A 154 -20.53 -10.49 16.80
N SER A 155 -19.51 -11.36 16.83
CA SER A 155 -18.12 -10.97 16.59
C SER A 155 -17.92 -10.26 15.23
N GLY A 156 -18.57 -10.74 14.16
CA GLY A 156 -18.50 -10.09 12.86
C GLY A 156 -19.15 -8.71 12.82
N ALA A 157 -20.27 -8.53 13.54
CA ALA A 157 -20.92 -7.22 13.68
C ALA A 157 -19.99 -6.24 14.43
N ARG A 158 -19.28 -6.71 15.49
CA ARG A 158 -18.31 -5.92 16.23
C ARG A 158 -17.14 -5.47 15.33
N VAL A 159 -16.59 -6.38 14.53
CA VAL A 159 -15.52 -6.06 13.57
C VAL A 159 -15.99 -5.01 12.57
N ASN A 160 -17.18 -5.18 11.98
CA ASN A 160 -17.72 -4.20 11.04
C ASN A 160 -18.00 -2.83 11.70
N ARG A 161 -18.42 -2.82 12.97
CA ARG A 161 -18.59 -1.58 13.73
C ARG A 161 -17.28 -0.83 13.88
N VAL A 162 -16.21 -1.53 14.29
CA VAL A 162 -14.86 -0.94 14.41
C VAL A 162 -14.36 -0.40 13.07
N LEU A 163 -14.54 -1.15 12.00
CA LEU A 163 -14.12 -0.74 10.66
C LEU A 163 -14.93 0.46 10.09
N ASN A 164 -16.11 0.73 10.65
CA ASN A 164 -16.95 1.88 10.29
C ASN A 164 -16.66 3.14 11.11
N LEU A 165 -15.85 3.07 12.16
CA LEU A 165 -15.52 4.25 12.95
C LEU A 165 -14.85 5.30 12.08
N PRO A 166 -15.10 6.61 12.32
CA PRO A 166 -14.48 7.69 11.56
C PRO A 166 -12.93 7.64 11.58
N GLU A 167 -12.34 7.21 12.70
CA GLU A 167 -10.91 7.10 12.92
C GLU A 167 -10.29 5.96 12.09
N VAL A 168 -11.08 4.93 11.79
CA VAL A 168 -10.65 3.76 11.00
C VAL A 168 -11.04 3.91 9.55
N ASN A 169 -12.31 4.18 9.29
CA ASN A 169 -12.93 4.41 7.98
C ASN A 169 -12.44 3.44 6.88
N TRP A 170 -12.44 2.15 7.20
CA TRP A 170 -11.96 1.13 6.27
C TRP A 170 -12.96 0.91 5.13
N PRO A 171 -12.53 0.88 3.85
CA PRO A 171 -13.43 0.70 2.71
C PRO A 171 -14.24 -0.59 2.78
N VAL A 172 -15.53 -0.50 2.51
CA VAL A 172 -16.46 -1.66 2.57
C VAL A 172 -16.09 -2.72 1.53
N GLU A 173 -15.61 -2.30 0.37
CA GLU A 173 -15.25 -3.14 -0.76
C GLU A 173 -14.03 -4.04 -0.47
N LEU A 174 -13.25 -3.69 0.54
CA LEU A 174 -12.06 -4.44 0.97
C LEU A 174 -12.34 -5.34 2.18
N ARG A 175 -13.61 -5.49 2.57
CA ARG A 175 -14.01 -6.31 3.72
C ARG A 175 -14.53 -7.68 3.26
N ASP A 176 -14.03 -8.70 3.93
CA ASP A 176 -14.58 -10.06 3.88
C ASP A 176 -14.75 -10.54 5.33
N VAL A 177 -15.83 -10.07 5.96
CA VAL A 177 -16.13 -10.31 7.38
C VAL A 177 -17.37 -11.16 7.51
N GLU A 178 -17.18 -12.40 7.95
CA GLU A 178 -18.27 -13.29 8.30
C GLU A 178 -19.03 -12.77 9.54
N GLU A 179 -20.29 -13.11 9.69
CA GLU A 179 -21.12 -12.70 10.82
C GLU A 179 -20.55 -13.17 12.17
N GLY A 180 -19.88 -14.32 12.16
CA GLY A 180 -19.32 -14.93 13.35
C GLY A 180 -20.39 -15.67 14.18
N LYS A 181 -19.93 -16.50 15.13
CA LYS A 181 -20.82 -17.29 16.01
C LYS A 181 -20.72 -16.90 17.49
N THR A 182 -19.72 -16.11 17.83
CA THR A 182 -19.46 -15.72 19.22
C THR A 182 -20.18 -14.42 19.53
N LEU A 183 -21.04 -14.46 20.56
CA LEU A 183 -21.65 -13.26 21.11
C LEU A 183 -20.64 -12.57 22.01
N LEU A 184 -20.32 -11.33 21.67
CA LEU A 184 -19.51 -10.44 22.49
C LEU A 184 -20.44 -9.56 23.34
N LEU A 185 -20.15 -9.47 24.62
CA LEU A 185 -20.90 -8.62 25.54
C LEU A 185 -20.63 -7.13 25.26
N ASP A 186 -21.51 -6.29 25.78
CA ASP A 186 -21.28 -4.86 25.84
C ASP A 186 -19.99 -4.53 26.58
N SER A 187 -19.24 -3.59 26.07
CA SER A 187 -17.97 -3.15 26.67
C SER A 187 -17.69 -1.73 26.22
N SER A 188 -17.09 -0.93 27.11
CA SER A 188 -16.59 0.39 26.73
C SER A 188 -15.07 0.37 26.66
N VAL A 189 -14.51 0.89 25.58
CA VAL A 189 -13.07 1.02 25.37
C VAL A 189 -12.77 2.44 24.94
N ALA A 190 -11.86 3.08 25.65
CA ALA A 190 -11.40 4.42 25.32
C ALA A 190 -9.87 4.43 25.13
N GLY A 191 -9.40 5.04 24.06
CA GLY A 191 -7.97 5.21 23.78
C GLY A 191 -7.22 3.93 23.41
N ALA A 192 -7.91 2.91 22.88
CA ALA A 192 -7.31 1.67 22.40
C ALA A 192 -6.97 1.70 20.90
N SER A 193 -5.98 0.93 20.49
CA SER A 193 -5.71 0.66 19.10
C SER A 193 -6.84 -0.18 18.48
N SER A 194 -7.16 0.04 17.22
CA SER A 194 -8.18 -0.73 16.49
C SER A 194 -7.86 -2.23 16.36
N LEU A 195 -6.66 -2.66 16.77
CA LEU A 195 -6.20 -4.05 16.75
C LEU A 195 -6.11 -4.70 18.14
N GLU A 196 -6.42 -4.00 19.21
CA GLU A 196 -6.62 -4.57 20.56
C GLU A 196 -8.06 -5.01 20.75
#